data_935cffcc591a6a8225426f6637c59c8f
#
_entry.id   935cffcc591a6a8225426f6637c59c8f
#
_cell.length_a   1.000
_cell.length_b   1.000
_cell.length_c   1.000
_cell.angle_alpha   90.00
_cell.angle_beta   90.00
_cell.angle_gamma   90.00
#
_symmetry.space_group_name_H-M   'P 1'
#
loop_
_entity.id
_entity.type
_entity.pdbx_description
1 polymer ?
#
loop_
_entity_poly.entity_id
_entity_poly.type
_entity_poly.pdbx_seq_one_letter_code
_entity_poly.pdbx_strand_id
1 'polypeptide(L)'
;DWIFMSGWGVMNQVAVKEAAAQGFPMDRFIGNWWSGSENDVLPAGKGANGYVAATFHAPGAGTKLHAEIKKHVYDKGLGSGDLDRIGEVLYIRGMLNHLFVVEAIRNAQKHFNVKVPNGDQMQWGYENMNVNAADWERIGLPGFPPISVSCNDHEGNHPVLFQQWDASSKSWKVVSDWIPVMKDLVRPLQEADAAKFAKENNITPKSCS
;
A
#
# COMPACT_ATOMS: atom_id res chain seq x y z
N ASP A 1 20.27 -16.43 -11.60
CA ASP A 1 20.33 -15.60 -10.39
C ASP A 1 19.14 -14.66 -10.35
N TRP A 2 18.81 -14.13 -9.16
CA TRP A 2 17.72 -13.22 -8.91
C TRP A 2 18.22 -11.98 -8.19
N ILE A 3 17.59 -10.83 -8.44
CA ILE A 3 17.81 -9.60 -7.67
C ILE A 3 16.54 -9.33 -6.84
N PHE A 4 16.71 -9.15 -5.53
CA PHE A 4 15.69 -8.61 -4.64
C PHE A 4 16.12 -7.21 -4.19
N MET A 5 15.33 -6.20 -4.53
CA MET A 5 15.66 -4.81 -4.24
C MET A 5 14.72 -4.24 -3.15
N SER A 6 15.31 -3.77 -2.08
CA SER A 6 14.66 -2.98 -1.02
C SER A 6 15.05 -1.51 -1.12
N GLY A 7 15.03 -0.97 -2.33
CA GLY A 7 15.35 0.43 -2.61
C GLY A 7 14.13 1.36 -2.48
N TRP A 8 14.39 2.64 -2.55
CA TRP A 8 13.37 3.69 -2.58
C TRP A 8 13.86 4.94 -3.33
N GLY A 9 12.93 5.71 -3.89
CA GLY A 9 13.24 6.94 -4.61
C GLY A 9 14.18 6.74 -5.80
N VAL A 10 15.14 7.63 -5.98
CA VAL A 10 16.05 7.63 -7.13
C VAL A 10 16.91 6.36 -7.24
N MET A 11 17.16 5.65 -6.13
CA MET A 11 17.91 4.40 -6.16
C MET A 11 17.22 3.36 -7.06
N ASN A 12 15.90 3.30 -7.03
CA ASN A 12 15.12 2.36 -7.85
C ASN A 12 15.32 2.63 -9.34
N GLN A 13 15.21 3.89 -9.76
CA GLN A 13 15.37 4.30 -11.15
C GLN A 13 16.77 3.93 -11.68
N VAL A 14 17.79 4.19 -10.86
CA VAL A 14 19.18 3.87 -11.21
C VAL A 14 19.34 2.35 -11.32
N ALA A 15 18.93 1.59 -10.30
CA ALA A 15 19.09 0.13 -10.28
C ALA A 15 18.37 -0.55 -11.46
N VAL A 16 17.12 -0.17 -11.73
CA VAL A 16 16.34 -0.74 -12.86
C VAL A 16 16.99 -0.39 -14.20
N LYS A 17 17.42 0.88 -14.36
CA LYS A 17 18.05 1.34 -15.60
C LYS A 17 19.40 0.65 -15.85
N GLU A 18 20.25 0.55 -14.84
CA GLU A 18 21.55 -0.09 -14.96
C GLU A 18 21.44 -1.59 -15.19
N ALA A 19 20.54 -2.28 -14.48
CA ALA A 19 20.29 -3.70 -14.73
C ALA A 19 19.80 -3.95 -16.17
N ALA A 20 18.90 -3.13 -16.67
CA ALA A 20 18.42 -3.19 -18.04
C ALA A 20 19.56 -2.94 -19.06
N ALA A 21 20.43 -1.96 -18.79
CA ALA A 21 21.57 -1.64 -19.65
C ALA A 21 22.61 -2.78 -19.71
N GLN A 22 22.74 -3.55 -18.62
CA GLN A 22 23.59 -4.74 -18.57
C GLN A 22 22.93 -6.00 -19.16
N GLY A 23 21.71 -5.90 -19.67
CA GLY A 23 20.97 -7.04 -20.24
C GLY A 23 20.49 -8.04 -19.18
N PHE A 24 20.32 -7.62 -17.92
CA PHE A 24 19.79 -8.49 -16.89
C PHE A 24 18.32 -8.86 -17.19
N PRO A 25 17.92 -10.15 -17.03
CA PRO A 25 16.53 -10.56 -17.25
C PRO A 25 15.60 -9.89 -16.22
N MET A 26 14.79 -8.95 -16.67
CA MET A 26 13.98 -8.10 -15.78
C MET A 26 12.86 -8.87 -15.07
N ASP A 27 12.43 -10.01 -15.59
CA ASP A 27 11.51 -10.94 -14.93
C ASP A 27 12.11 -11.66 -13.71
N ARG A 28 13.41 -11.53 -13.49
CA ARG A 28 14.15 -11.99 -12.31
C ARG A 28 14.59 -10.86 -11.40
N PHE A 29 14.16 -9.64 -11.66
CA PHE A 29 14.43 -8.49 -10.82
C PHE A 29 13.12 -8.12 -10.08
N ILE A 30 13.13 -8.34 -8.76
CA ILE A 30 11.95 -8.13 -7.90
C ILE A 30 12.23 -6.98 -6.95
N GLY A 31 11.41 -5.94 -7.03
CA GLY A 31 11.39 -4.83 -6.08
C GLY A 31 10.36 -5.05 -4.95
N ASN A 32 10.62 -4.45 -3.81
CA ASN A 32 9.61 -4.33 -2.77
C ASN A 32 8.52 -3.30 -3.16
N TRP A 33 7.58 -3.02 -2.26
CA TRP A 33 6.49 -2.06 -2.51
C TRP A 33 6.95 -0.60 -2.68
N TRP A 34 8.16 -0.24 -2.23
CA TRP A 34 8.77 1.08 -2.46
C TRP A 34 9.41 1.22 -3.84
N SER A 35 9.50 0.12 -4.57
CA SER A 35 10.21 0.01 -5.84
C SER A 35 9.27 -0.37 -6.99
N GLY A 36 7.97 -0.15 -6.84
CA GLY A 36 6.94 -0.61 -7.78
C GLY A 36 6.03 0.52 -8.29
N SER A 37 6.55 1.72 -8.46
CA SER A 37 5.82 2.83 -9.10
C SER A 37 6.22 3.02 -10.55
N GLU A 38 5.41 3.75 -11.30
CA GLU A 38 5.68 4.16 -12.68
C GLU A 38 7.00 4.95 -12.77
N ASN A 39 7.27 5.79 -11.77
CA ASN A 39 8.49 6.59 -11.71
C ASN A 39 9.77 5.74 -11.60
N ASP A 40 9.68 4.53 -11.03
CA ASP A 40 10.84 3.65 -10.85
C ASP A 40 11.30 3.01 -12.16
N VAL A 41 10.37 2.79 -13.10
CA VAL A 41 10.58 2.00 -14.32
C VAL A 41 10.63 2.83 -15.59
N LEU A 42 9.91 3.95 -15.67
CA LEU A 42 9.83 4.81 -16.85
C LEU A 42 11.21 5.28 -17.36
N PRO A 43 12.19 5.64 -16.50
CA PRO A 43 13.51 6.07 -16.95
C PRO A 43 14.33 5.01 -17.69
N ALA A 44 14.04 3.72 -17.48
CA ALA A 44 14.69 2.62 -18.19
C ALA A 44 14.01 2.29 -19.55
N GLY A 45 12.87 2.94 -19.84
CA GLY A 45 12.16 2.77 -21.10
C GLY A 45 11.77 1.31 -21.37
N LYS A 46 12.05 0.84 -22.59
CA LYS A 46 11.78 -0.56 -22.98
C LYS A 46 12.60 -1.58 -22.19
N GLY A 47 13.73 -1.15 -21.63
CA GLY A 47 14.61 -2.04 -20.85
C GLY A 47 13.98 -2.50 -19.53
N ALA A 48 13.02 -1.78 -18.97
CA ALA A 48 12.30 -2.19 -17.77
C ALA A 48 11.22 -3.26 -18.02
N ASN A 49 10.99 -3.66 -19.27
CA ASN A 49 9.93 -4.63 -19.57
C ASN A 49 10.13 -5.94 -18.82
N GLY A 50 9.10 -6.40 -18.12
CA GLY A 50 9.16 -7.62 -17.32
C GLY A 50 9.56 -7.42 -15.84
N TYR A 51 10.06 -6.25 -15.44
CA TYR A 51 10.39 -5.96 -14.04
C TYR A 51 9.20 -6.23 -13.13
N VAL A 52 9.45 -6.87 -11.99
CA VAL A 52 8.43 -7.30 -11.04
C VAL A 52 8.54 -6.49 -9.74
N ALA A 53 7.42 -6.13 -9.13
CA ALA A 53 7.42 -5.49 -7.82
C ALA A 53 6.24 -5.95 -6.95
N ALA A 54 6.46 -6.00 -5.63
CA ALA A 54 5.38 -6.20 -4.68
C ALA A 54 4.51 -4.95 -4.57
N THR A 55 3.22 -5.13 -4.32
CA THR A 55 2.27 -4.05 -4.09
C THR A 55 1.16 -4.47 -3.12
N PHE A 56 0.52 -3.50 -2.47
CA PHE A 56 -0.61 -3.73 -1.55
C PHE A 56 -1.97 -3.48 -2.19
N HIS A 57 -2.02 -3.20 -3.49
CA HIS A 57 -3.25 -2.93 -4.23
C HIS A 57 -3.04 -3.19 -5.72
N ALA A 58 -4.10 -3.49 -6.44
CA ALA A 58 -4.04 -3.54 -7.89
C ALA A 58 -3.83 -2.13 -8.47
N PRO A 59 -3.02 -1.99 -9.55
CA PRO A 59 -2.87 -0.75 -10.28
C PRO A 59 -4.07 -0.46 -11.18
N GLY A 60 -4.17 0.79 -11.64
CA GLY A 60 -5.16 1.21 -12.65
C GLY A 60 -6.37 1.93 -12.06
N ALA A 61 -7.01 2.75 -12.90
CA ALA A 61 -8.12 3.65 -12.54
C ALA A 61 -9.52 3.05 -12.80
N GLY A 62 -9.63 1.74 -13.01
CA GLY A 62 -10.88 1.09 -13.43
C GLY A 62 -11.91 0.84 -12.33
N THR A 63 -11.77 1.41 -11.14
CA THR A 63 -12.69 1.15 -10.03
C THR A 63 -13.79 2.19 -9.93
N LYS A 64 -14.90 1.84 -9.24
CA LYS A 64 -16.01 2.76 -8.96
C LYS A 64 -15.54 3.99 -8.19
N LEU A 65 -14.61 3.83 -7.24
CA LEU A 65 -14.05 4.96 -6.49
C LEU A 65 -13.34 5.96 -7.40
N HIS A 66 -12.55 5.51 -8.39
CA HIS A 66 -11.91 6.41 -9.36
C HIS A 66 -12.95 7.17 -10.20
N ALA A 67 -14.05 6.52 -10.59
CA ALA A 67 -15.15 7.19 -11.29
C ALA A 67 -15.81 8.29 -10.44
N GLU A 68 -16.01 8.03 -9.13
CA GLU A 68 -16.53 9.05 -8.21
C GLU A 68 -15.53 10.21 -8.00
N ILE A 69 -14.23 9.92 -7.89
CA ILE A 69 -13.18 10.95 -7.82
C ILE A 69 -13.19 11.82 -9.09
N LYS A 70 -13.22 11.19 -10.27
CA LYS A 70 -13.32 11.93 -11.53
C LYS A 70 -14.54 12.86 -11.51
N LYS A 71 -15.73 12.33 -11.23
CA LYS A 71 -17.01 13.05 -11.25
C LYS A 71 -17.09 14.19 -10.23
N HIS A 72 -16.60 13.97 -9.02
CA HIS A 72 -16.79 14.90 -7.91
C HIS A 72 -15.62 15.83 -7.65
N VAL A 73 -14.44 15.54 -8.21
CA VAL A 73 -13.24 16.34 -8.03
C VAL A 73 -12.81 16.94 -9.38
N TYR A 74 -12.44 16.11 -10.34
CA TYR A 74 -11.86 16.60 -11.60
C TYR A 74 -12.88 17.29 -12.51
N ASP A 75 -14.05 16.70 -12.72
CA ASP A 75 -15.12 17.30 -13.58
C ASP A 75 -15.67 18.61 -12.99
N LYS A 76 -15.37 18.90 -11.72
CA LYS A 76 -15.72 20.15 -11.05
C LYS A 76 -14.57 21.14 -10.92
N GLY A 77 -13.40 20.85 -11.53
CA GLY A 77 -12.24 21.70 -11.46
C GLY A 77 -11.60 21.82 -10.07
N LEU A 78 -11.86 20.87 -9.17
CA LEU A 78 -11.29 20.84 -7.82
C LEU A 78 -9.99 20.04 -7.72
N GLY A 79 -9.64 19.27 -8.77
CA GLY A 79 -8.40 18.52 -8.86
C GLY A 79 -7.29 19.39 -9.43
N SER A 80 -6.09 19.30 -8.84
CA SER A 80 -4.89 20.03 -9.30
C SER A 80 -3.88 19.13 -10.03
N GLY A 81 -4.02 17.82 -9.95
CA GLY A 81 -3.15 16.85 -10.61
C GLY A 81 -3.67 16.44 -11.99
N ASP A 82 -2.85 15.71 -12.72
CA ASP A 82 -3.18 15.13 -14.00
C ASP A 82 -4.18 13.97 -13.84
N LEU A 83 -5.33 14.07 -14.48
CA LEU A 83 -6.37 13.03 -14.44
C LEU A 83 -5.88 11.69 -14.98
N ASP A 84 -4.97 11.67 -15.95
CA ASP A 84 -4.45 10.44 -16.54
C ASP A 84 -3.57 9.64 -15.55
N ARG A 85 -3.18 10.26 -14.44
CA ARG A 85 -2.31 9.66 -13.42
C ARG A 85 -3.03 9.10 -12.20
N ILE A 86 -4.36 9.21 -12.10
CA ILE A 86 -5.11 8.72 -10.93
C ILE A 86 -5.09 7.19 -10.76
N GLY A 87 -4.71 6.46 -11.80
CA GLY A 87 -4.49 5.01 -11.77
C GLY A 87 -3.06 4.58 -11.45
N GLU A 88 -2.13 5.51 -11.27
CA GLU A 88 -0.76 5.20 -10.88
C GLU A 88 -0.66 4.66 -9.45
N VAL A 89 0.32 3.80 -9.22
CA VAL A 89 0.52 3.12 -7.93
C VAL A 89 0.58 4.09 -6.76
N LEU A 90 1.34 5.19 -6.88
CA LEU A 90 1.49 6.15 -5.77
C LEU A 90 0.20 6.95 -5.51
N TYR A 91 -0.58 7.25 -6.56
CA TYR A 91 -1.88 7.91 -6.38
C TYR A 91 -2.84 7.00 -5.61
N ILE A 92 -2.95 5.74 -6.02
CA ILE A 92 -3.83 4.76 -5.36
C ILE A 92 -3.41 4.56 -3.91
N ARG A 93 -2.11 4.49 -3.63
CA ARG A 93 -1.58 4.39 -2.27
C ARG A 93 -1.97 5.59 -1.40
N GLY A 94 -1.82 6.80 -1.95
CA GLY A 94 -2.28 8.02 -1.28
C GLY A 94 -3.79 8.01 -1.02
N MET A 95 -4.58 7.58 -1.98
CA MET A 95 -6.02 7.42 -1.85
C MET A 95 -6.41 6.43 -0.74
N LEU A 96 -5.77 5.26 -0.70
CA LEU A 96 -5.99 4.25 0.35
C LEU A 96 -5.64 4.77 1.74
N ASN A 97 -4.52 5.47 1.89
CA ASN A 97 -4.13 6.07 3.16
C ASN A 97 -5.22 7.02 3.69
N HIS A 98 -5.82 7.84 2.82
CA HIS A 98 -6.91 8.74 3.20
C HIS A 98 -8.21 7.99 3.51
N LEU A 99 -8.48 6.89 2.82
CA LEU A 99 -9.64 6.04 3.14
C LEU A 99 -9.53 5.46 4.55
N PHE A 100 -8.35 5.00 4.98
CA PHE A 100 -8.14 4.52 6.34
C PHE A 100 -8.35 5.62 7.38
N VAL A 101 -7.90 6.85 7.10
CA VAL A 101 -8.20 8.01 7.96
C VAL A 101 -9.71 8.22 8.09
N VAL A 102 -10.45 8.19 6.98
CA VAL A 102 -11.90 8.39 6.98
C VAL A 102 -12.62 7.27 7.73
N GLU A 103 -12.23 6.01 7.56
CA GLU A 103 -12.87 4.89 8.29
C GLU A 103 -12.53 4.95 9.80
N ALA A 104 -11.32 5.35 10.18
CA ALA A 104 -10.96 5.58 11.59
C ALA A 104 -11.80 6.71 12.22
N ILE A 105 -11.99 7.83 11.49
CA ILE A 105 -12.88 8.93 11.92
C ILE A 105 -14.31 8.41 12.13
N ARG A 106 -14.86 7.66 11.18
CA ARG A 106 -16.22 7.09 11.26
C ARG A 106 -16.38 6.17 12.46
N ASN A 107 -15.39 5.31 12.71
CA ASN A 107 -15.39 4.42 13.88
C ASN A 107 -15.41 5.22 15.17
N ALA A 108 -14.54 6.22 15.31
CA ALA A 108 -14.47 7.08 16.48
C ALA A 108 -15.76 7.89 16.67
N GLN A 109 -16.28 8.50 15.62
CA GLN A 109 -17.52 9.24 15.66
C GLN A 109 -18.69 8.39 16.16
N LYS A 110 -18.79 7.17 15.62
CA LYS A 110 -19.86 6.23 15.98
C LYS A 110 -19.73 5.74 17.43
N HIS A 111 -18.52 5.39 17.86
CA HIS A 111 -18.28 4.82 19.19
C HIS A 111 -18.45 5.85 20.30
N PHE A 112 -17.85 7.03 20.14
CA PHE A 112 -17.84 8.08 21.15
C PHE A 112 -19.01 9.07 21.02
N ASN A 113 -19.86 8.91 20.00
CA ASN A 113 -20.96 9.84 19.68
C ASN A 113 -20.50 11.31 19.59
N VAL A 114 -19.38 11.56 18.90
CA VAL A 114 -18.79 12.89 18.73
C VAL A 114 -18.75 13.28 17.25
N LYS A 115 -18.86 14.58 16.96
CA LYS A 115 -18.73 15.09 15.59
C LYS A 115 -17.26 15.21 15.15
N VAL A 116 -16.40 15.61 16.07
CA VAL A 116 -14.96 15.81 15.83
C VAL A 116 -14.19 15.02 16.88
N PRO A 117 -13.59 13.88 16.52
CA PRO A 117 -12.77 13.09 17.43
C PRO A 117 -11.50 13.84 17.84
N ASN A 118 -11.07 13.70 19.08
CA ASN A 118 -9.74 14.11 19.54
C ASN A 118 -8.68 13.02 19.21
N GLY A 119 -7.42 13.25 19.59
CA GLY A 119 -6.32 12.34 19.29
C GLY A 119 -6.50 10.92 19.84
N ASP A 120 -6.93 10.80 21.11
CA ASP A 120 -7.13 9.49 21.75
C ASP A 120 -8.30 8.73 21.09
N GLN A 121 -9.35 9.44 20.73
CA GLN A 121 -10.50 8.87 20.03
C GLN A 121 -10.12 8.44 18.61
N MET A 122 -9.25 9.18 17.94
CA MET A 122 -8.72 8.79 16.63
C MET A 122 -7.82 7.56 16.74
N GLN A 123 -6.96 7.49 17.75
CA GLN A 123 -6.17 6.29 18.01
C GLN A 123 -7.08 5.08 18.20
N TRP A 124 -8.11 5.21 19.02
CA TRP A 124 -9.12 4.14 19.20
C TRP A 124 -9.77 3.77 17.87
N GLY A 125 -10.12 4.76 17.04
CA GLY A 125 -10.71 4.53 15.73
C GLY A 125 -9.85 3.70 14.78
N TYR A 126 -8.53 3.92 14.79
CA TYR A 126 -7.57 3.10 14.04
C TYR A 126 -7.40 1.71 14.65
N GLU A 127 -7.21 1.61 15.97
CA GLU A 127 -7.00 0.35 16.69
C GLU A 127 -8.23 -0.57 16.71
N ASN A 128 -9.37 -0.08 16.27
CA ASN A 128 -10.62 -0.84 16.11
C ASN A 128 -11.12 -0.84 14.66
N MET A 129 -10.24 -0.58 13.70
CA MET A 129 -10.61 -0.58 12.30
C MET A 129 -10.74 -2.00 11.77
N ASN A 130 -11.90 -2.29 11.19
CA ASN A 130 -12.18 -3.55 10.52
C ASN A 130 -12.94 -3.24 9.22
N VAL A 131 -12.25 -3.37 8.09
CA VAL A 131 -12.80 -3.14 6.75
C VAL A 131 -12.96 -4.50 6.08
N ASN A 132 -14.18 -4.98 6.01
CA ASN A 132 -14.50 -6.27 5.39
C ASN A 132 -14.82 -6.14 3.89
N ALA A 133 -15.11 -7.25 3.23
CA ALA A 133 -15.40 -7.26 1.80
C ALA A 133 -16.62 -6.38 1.42
N ALA A 134 -17.68 -6.35 2.25
CA ALA A 134 -18.84 -5.50 2.00
C ALA A 134 -18.50 -4.00 2.15
N ASP A 135 -17.60 -3.66 3.05
CA ASP A 135 -17.09 -2.28 3.17
C ASP A 135 -16.30 -1.88 1.94
N TRP A 136 -15.44 -2.75 1.42
CA TRP A 136 -14.71 -2.50 0.17
C TRP A 136 -15.64 -2.32 -1.03
N GLU A 137 -16.70 -3.11 -1.14
CA GLU A 137 -17.75 -2.92 -2.16
C GLU A 137 -18.43 -1.55 -2.00
N ARG A 138 -18.81 -1.18 -0.79
CA ARG A 138 -19.44 0.12 -0.47
C ARG A 138 -18.52 1.29 -0.82
N ILE A 139 -17.23 1.15 -0.54
CA ILE A 139 -16.19 2.14 -0.86
C ILE A 139 -15.96 2.25 -2.38
N GLY A 140 -16.26 1.20 -3.12
CA GLY A 140 -16.06 1.14 -4.57
C GLY A 140 -14.70 0.58 -4.99
N LEU A 141 -14.10 -0.24 -4.13
CA LEU A 141 -12.84 -0.97 -4.33
C LEU A 141 -13.05 -2.47 -4.12
N PRO A 142 -13.88 -3.13 -4.93
CA PRO A 142 -14.13 -4.56 -4.78
C PRO A 142 -12.84 -5.38 -4.97
N GLY A 143 -12.77 -6.53 -4.30
CA GLY A 143 -11.64 -7.44 -4.41
C GLY A 143 -10.41 -7.09 -3.56
N PHE A 144 -10.49 -6.02 -2.75
CA PHE A 144 -9.48 -5.78 -1.73
C PHE A 144 -9.63 -6.77 -0.57
N PRO A 145 -8.51 -7.22 0.02
CA PRO A 145 -8.55 -8.12 1.17
C PRO A 145 -9.11 -7.41 2.39
N PRO A 146 -9.80 -8.13 3.29
CA PRO A 146 -10.20 -7.57 4.57
C PRO A 146 -9.02 -7.06 5.37
N ILE A 147 -9.18 -5.92 6.03
CA ILE A 147 -8.16 -5.30 6.89
C ILE A 147 -8.73 -5.22 8.31
N SER A 148 -7.96 -5.69 9.27
CA SER A 148 -8.29 -5.58 10.69
C SER A 148 -7.06 -5.09 11.45
N VAL A 149 -7.20 -3.98 12.16
CA VAL A 149 -6.15 -3.38 12.99
C VAL A 149 -6.62 -3.40 14.44
N SER A 150 -5.71 -3.70 15.35
CA SER A 150 -5.99 -3.68 16.78
C SER A 150 -4.84 -3.01 17.55
N CYS A 151 -5.06 -2.70 18.83
CA CYS A 151 -4.00 -2.16 19.68
C CYS A 151 -2.77 -3.07 19.76
N ASN A 152 -2.96 -4.38 19.73
CA ASN A 152 -1.85 -5.36 19.74
C ASN A 152 -1.23 -5.58 18.38
N ASP A 153 -1.89 -5.17 17.31
CA ASP A 153 -1.47 -5.44 15.95
C ASP A 153 -1.83 -4.27 15.03
N HIS A 154 -0.91 -3.31 14.93
CA HIS A 154 -1.05 -2.17 14.02
C HIS A 154 -0.73 -2.51 12.57
N GLU A 155 -0.10 -3.66 12.30
CA GLU A 155 0.20 -4.10 10.93
C GLU A 155 -1.04 -4.68 10.23
N GLY A 156 -1.95 -5.30 11.01
CA GLY A 156 -3.14 -5.95 10.47
C GLY A 156 -2.81 -7.15 9.59
N ASN A 157 -3.72 -7.48 8.68
CA ASN A 157 -3.54 -8.53 7.69
C ASN A 157 -3.32 -7.89 6.32
N HIS A 158 -2.07 -7.66 5.94
CA HIS A 158 -1.72 -7.03 4.67
C HIS A 158 -1.09 -8.03 3.71
N PRO A 159 -1.89 -8.84 2.98
CA PRO A 159 -1.35 -9.64 1.91
C PRO A 159 -0.78 -8.75 0.82
N VAL A 160 0.16 -9.29 0.05
CA VAL A 160 0.78 -8.60 -1.07
C VAL A 160 0.34 -9.22 -2.39
N LEU A 161 0.35 -8.40 -3.44
CA LEU A 161 0.31 -8.81 -4.84
C LEU A 161 1.69 -8.62 -5.44
N PHE A 162 1.99 -9.37 -6.49
CA PHE A 162 3.05 -9.02 -7.42
C PHE A 162 2.47 -8.44 -8.69
N GLN A 163 3.09 -7.39 -9.17
CA GLN A 163 2.80 -6.74 -10.44
C GLN A 163 4.04 -6.73 -11.32
N GLN A 164 3.84 -6.84 -12.64
CA GLN A 164 4.89 -6.83 -13.64
C GLN A 164 4.71 -5.64 -14.58
N TRP A 165 5.80 -4.98 -14.91
CA TRP A 165 5.81 -3.84 -15.81
C TRP A 165 5.73 -4.28 -17.28
N ASP A 166 4.76 -3.75 -17.99
CA ASP A 166 4.67 -3.82 -19.44
C ASP A 166 5.08 -2.48 -20.05
N ALA A 167 6.29 -2.44 -20.58
CA ALA A 167 6.85 -1.23 -21.17
C ALA A 167 6.15 -0.79 -22.46
N SER A 168 5.41 -1.68 -23.13
CA SER A 168 4.68 -1.36 -24.36
C SER A 168 3.41 -0.57 -24.08
N SER A 169 2.67 -0.99 -23.07
CA SER A 169 1.45 -0.30 -22.60
C SER A 169 1.74 0.77 -21.52
N LYS A 170 2.98 0.83 -21.03
CA LYS A 170 3.41 1.67 -19.90
C LYS A 170 2.50 1.49 -18.68
N SER A 171 2.19 0.26 -18.35
CA SER A 171 1.29 -0.08 -17.25
C SER A 171 1.76 -1.31 -16.49
N TRP A 172 1.34 -1.39 -15.25
CA TRP A 172 1.52 -2.56 -14.41
C TRP A 172 0.40 -3.57 -14.65
N LYS A 173 0.75 -4.85 -14.62
CA LYS A 173 -0.18 -5.98 -14.67
C LYS A 173 0.00 -6.83 -13.42
N VAL A 174 -1.09 -7.15 -12.74
CA VAL A 174 -1.05 -8.10 -11.62
C VAL A 174 -0.70 -9.48 -12.16
N VAL A 175 0.29 -10.13 -11.55
CA VAL A 175 0.83 -11.44 -11.98
C VAL A 175 0.78 -12.51 -10.89
N SER A 176 0.14 -12.21 -9.76
CA SER A 176 -0.09 -13.18 -8.68
C SER A 176 -1.49 -13.03 -8.09
N ASP A 177 -1.93 -14.05 -7.36
CA ASP A 177 -2.99 -13.89 -6.37
C ASP A 177 -2.48 -13.15 -5.14
N TRP A 178 -3.38 -12.84 -4.20
CA TRP A 178 -3.03 -12.29 -2.91
C TRP A 178 -2.21 -13.30 -2.11
N ILE A 179 -1.00 -12.93 -1.73
CA ILE A 179 -0.07 -13.75 -0.97
C ILE A 179 -0.11 -13.29 0.48
N PRO A 180 -0.54 -14.14 1.42
CA PRO A 180 -0.59 -13.79 2.83
C PRO A 180 0.83 -13.56 3.39
N VAL A 181 0.94 -12.67 4.37
CA VAL A 181 2.18 -12.46 5.11
C VAL A 181 2.48 -13.66 6.01
N MET A 182 3.76 -13.93 6.23
CA MET A 182 4.24 -15.02 7.09
C MET A 182 4.17 -14.60 8.58
N LYS A 183 2.99 -14.21 9.04
CA LYS A 183 2.79 -13.60 10.35
C LYS A 183 3.19 -14.54 11.50
N ASP A 184 2.85 -15.81 11.40
CA ASP A 184 3.17 -16.81 12.42
C ASP A 184 4.69 -17.01 12.61
N LEU A 185 5.48 -16.72 11.57
CA LEU A 185 6.93 -16.79 11.65
C LEU A 185 7.53 -15.45 12.13
N VAL A 186 7.03 -14.33 11.62
CA VAL A 186 7.64 -13.01 11.83
C VAL A 186 7.22 -12.40 13.17
N ARG A 187 5.96 -12.55 13.56
CA ARG A 187 5.42 -11.94 14.79
C ARG A 187 6.14 -12.32 16.06
N PRO A 188 6.47 -13.60 16.34
CA PRO A 188 7.24 -13.96 17.53
C PRO A 188 8.64 -13.34 17.59
N LEU A 189 9.29 -13.14 16.43
CA LEU A 189 10.60 -12.48 16.36
C LEU A 189 10.49 -10.99 16.68
N GLN A 190 9.47 -10.32 16.12
CA GLN A 190 9.20 -8.91 16.40
C GLN A 190 8.91 -8.67 17.89
N GLU A 191 8.09 -9.53 18.51
CA GLU A 191 7.73 -9.42 19.93
C GLU A 191 8.94 -9.66 20.85
N ALA A 192 9.79 -10.62 20.51
CA ALA A 192 11.01 -10.89 21.26
C ALA A 192 12.00 -9.69 21.19
N ASP A 193 12.20 -9.13 20.00
CA ASP A 193 13.08 -7.98 19.82
C ASP A 193 12.50 -6.70 20.47
N ALA A 194 11.19 -6.48 20.36
CA ALA A 194 10.51 -5.36 21.02
C ALA A 194 10.63 -5.44 22.55
N ALA A 195 10.43 -6.62 23.13
CA ALA A 195 10.57 -6.84 24.58
C ALA A 195 12.01 -6.63 25.06
N LYS A 196 13.00 -7.11 24.28
CA LYS A 196 14.42 -6.89 24.56
C LYS A 196 14.75 -5.39 24.52
N PHE A 197 14.36 -4.70 23.47
CA PHE A 197 14.60 -3.26 23.31
C PHE A 197 13.94 -2.45 24.43
N ALA A 198 12.70 -2.76 24.78
CA ALA A 198 11.99 -2.09 25.88
C ALA A 198 12.73 -2.23 27.22
N LYS A 199 13.22 -3.46 27.52
CA LYS A 199 14.02 -3.73 28.73
C LYS A 199 15.34 -2.95 28.73
N GLU A 200 16.09 -2.95 27.64
CA GLU A 200 17.38 -2.27 27.52
C GLU A 200 17.26 -0.74 27.63
N ASN A 201 16.12 -0.19 27.25
CA ASN A 201 15.88 1.26 27.24
C ASN A 201 14.93 1.76 28.34
N ASN A 202 14.57 0.91 29.33
CA ASN A 202 13.64 1.22 30.40
C ASN A 202 12.29 1.76 29.91
N ILE A 203 11.78 1.21 28.81
CA ILE A 203 10.46 1.55 28.24
C ILE A 203 9.42 0.62 28.85
N THR A 204 8.34 1.18 29.38
CA THR A 204 7.16 0.40 29.77
C THR A 204 6.23 0.29 28.55
N PRO A 205 6.03 -0.91 28.00
CA PRO A 205 5.11 -1.08 26.87
C PRO A 205 3.68 -0.66 27.25
N LYS A 206 2.96 -0.07 26.30
CA LYS A 206 1.54 0.26 26.48
C LYS A 206 0.73 -1.02 26.64
N SER A 207 -0.14 -1.06 27.65
CA SER A 207 -1.11 -2.13 27.78
C SER A 207 -2.26 -1.94 26.80
N CYS A 208 -2.57 -2.96 26.03
CA CYS A 208 -3.77 -3.06 25.20
C CYS A 208 -4.88 -3.75 26.00
N SER A 209 -5.52 -3.02 26.89
CA SER A 209 -6.65 -3.50 27.70
C SER A 209 -7.99 -3.10 27.09
#